data_bf80713da0d848824ee3f1df4017d543
#
_entry.id   bf80713da0d848824ee3f1df4017d543
#
_cell.length_a   1.000
_cell.length_b   1.000
_cell.length_c   1.000
_cell.angle_alpha   90.00
_cell.angle_beta   90.00
_cell.angle_gamma   90.00
#
_symmetry.space_group_name_H-M   'P 1'
#
loop_
_entity.id
_entity.type
_entity.pdbx_description
1 polymer ?
#
loop_
_entity_poly.entity_id
_entity_poly.type
_entity_poly.pdbx_seq_one_letter_code
_entity_poly.pdbx_strand_id
1 'polypeptide(L)'
;MGNNVPVRKLLIGIVATVLALVVGAVGTDFGAAIYAEYRLSRNVRNAAQLSWDPSVAILGFPFITQARSHHYKEIEIRAGAVDHAVVGKASLEATLHDIDLTHTSWLIRPDAPMRVGKLESRIIIDSTHVGRFMHIDDLLVEAPSRETNDSTGGTTESGISGSQGLVFTGTPKASGLDKRVSVSVDLSLTGPDQTTLVLTATGILTGPNTADQPVPDDKLAAVLKEFSTTITGQKLPFGIAPTSQGARGSDIIIEGIAQGVTVDLNGFRQS
;
A
#
# COMPACT_ATOMS: atom_id res chain seq x y z
N MET A 1 -31.04 -49.90 38.28
CA MET A 1 -29.73 -49.37 37.91
C MET A 1 -29.76 -49.07 36.43
N GLY A 2 -29.86 -47.80 36.09
CA GLY A 2 -30.24 -47.36 34.77
C GLY A 2 -29.13 -47.43 33.73
N ASN A 3 -29.49 -47.86 32.54
CA ASN A 3 -28.69 -47.95 31.29
C ASN A 3 -28.32 -46.55 30.72
N ASN A 4 -27.50 -45.81 31.41
CA ASN A 4 -27.01 -44.51 30.87
C ASN A 4 -25.78 -44.66 29.96
N VAL A 5 -25.19 -45.84 29.87
CA VAL A 5 -23.98 -46.13 29.07
C VAL A 5 -24.20 -46.01 27.56
N PRO A 6 -25.32 -46.52 26.95
CA PRO A 6 -25.53 -46.42 25.52
C PRO A 6 -25.83 -44.98 25.06
N VAL A 7 -26.55 -44.17 25.83
CA VAL A 7 -26.89 -42.79 25.51
C VAL A 7 -25.64 -41.91 25.50
N ARG A 8 -24.71 -42.07 26.45
CA ARG A 8 -23.45 -41.35 26.50
C ARG A 8 -22.54 -41.64 25.32
N LYS A 9 -22.44 -42.92 24.93
CA LYS A 9 -21.68 -43.33 23.72
C LYS A 9 -22.28 -42.74 22.45
N LEU A 10 -23.62 -42.76 22.35
CA LEU A 10 -24.32 -42.16 21.22
C LEU A 10 -24.09 -40.64 21.13
N LEU A 11 -24.19 -39.94 22.24
CA LEU A 11 -23.91 -38.51 22.33
C LEU A 11 -22.47 -38.18 21.91
N ILE A 12 -21.48 -38.92 22.42
CA ILE A 12 -20.08 -38.78 22.03
C ILE A 12 -19.88 -39.00 20.55
N GLY A 13 -20.50 -40.01 19.98
CA GLY A 13 -20.47 -40.30 18.55
C GLY A 13 -21.05 -39.13 17.70
N ILE A 14 -22.20 -38.58 18.10
CA ILE A 14 -22.83 -37.47 17.42
C ILE A 14 -21.92 -36.24 17.49
N VAL A 15 -21.39 -35.88 18.67
CA VAL A 15 -20.49 -34.73 18.85
C VAL A 15 -19.23 -34.91 18.01
N ALA A 16 -18.61 -36.08 18.02
CA ALA A 16 -17.43 -36.37 17.21
C ALA A 16 -17.70 -36.23 15.71
N THR A 17 -18.88 -36.74 15.24
CA THR A 17 -19.26 -36.59 13.82
C THR A 17 -19.50 -35.11 13.44
N VAL A 18 -20.24 -34.37 14.27
CA VAL A 18 -20.48 -32.96 14.03
C VAL A 18 -19.14 -32.16 14.00
N LEU A 19 -18.24 -32.44 14.96
CA LEU A 19 -16.92 -31.80 14.98
C LEU A 19 -16.13 -32.14 13.72
N ALA A 20 -16.10 -33.37 13.28
CA ALA A 20 -15.42 -33.77 12.05
C ALA A 20 -15.99 -33.06 10.81
N LEU A 21 -17.32 -32.91 10.73
CA LEU A 21 -17.98 -32.20 9.64
C LEU A 21 -17.63 -30.72 9.65
N VAL A 22 -17.59 -30.06 10.84
CA VAL A 22 -17.22 -28.66 10.97
C VAL A 22 -15.76 -28.47 10.56
N VAL A 23 -14.84 -29.29 11.03
CA VAL A 23 -13.42 -29.24 10.65
C VAL A 23 -13.24 -29.46 9.14
N GLY A 24 -13.96 -30.42 8.58
CA GLY A 24 -13.95 -30.68 7.14
C GLY A 24 -14.47 -29.48 6.31
N ALA A 25 -15.57 -28.87 6.74
CA ALA A 25 -16.15 -27.70 6.07
C ALA A 25 -15.20 -26.50 6.12
N VAL A 26 -14.64 -26.20 7.29
CA VAL A 26 -13.65 -25.12 7.47
C VAL A 26 -12.41 -25.37 6.62
N GLY A 27 -11.85 -26.59 6.66
CA GLY A 27 -10.68 -26.94 5.85
C GLY A 27 -10.93 -26.81 4.35
N THR A 28 -12.12 -27.19 3.88
CA THR A 28 -12.52 -27.02 2.46
C THR A 28 -12.64 -25.54 2.09
N ASP A 29 -13.20 -24.70 2.96
CA ASP A 29 -13.36 -23.28 2.73
C ASP A 29 -11.99 -22.57 2.59
N PHE A 30 -11.07 -22.85 3.52
CA PHE A 30 -9.70 -22.31 3.44
C PHE A 30 -8.94 -22.81 2.21
N GLY A 31 -9.06 -24.10 1.87
CA GLY A 31 -8.43 -24.65 0.67
C GLY A 31 -8.94 -24.00 -0.62
N ALA A 32 -10.23 -23.72 -0.68
CA ALA A 32 -10.84 -23.01 -1.81
C ALA A 32 -10.36 -21.56 -1.89
N ALA A 33 -10.26 -20.85 -0.76
CA ALA A 33 -9.74 -19.49 -0.68
C ALA A 33 -8.29 -19.43 -1.20
N ILE A 34 -7.39 -20.26 -0.67
CA ILE A 34 -5.98 -20.34 -1.10
C ILE A 34 -5.87 -20.59 -2.61
N TYR A 35 -6.68 -21.51 -3.15
CA TYR A 35 -6.69 -21.76 -4.59
C TYR A 35 -7.14 -20.53 -5.40
N ALA A 36 -8.18 -19.83 -4.94
CA ALA A 36 -8.68 -18.61 -5.59
C ALA A 36 -7.63 -17.50 -5.56
N GLU A 37 -6.98 -17.26 -4.42
CA GLU A 37 -5.90 -16.29 -4.24
C GLU A 37 -4.72 -16.58 -5.18
N TYR A 38 -4.29 -17.83 -5.24
CA TYR A 38 -3.23 -18.26 -6.16
C TYR A 38 -3.60 -18.00 -7.63
N ARG A 39 -4.83 -18.31 -8.04
CA ARG A 39 -5.31 -18.06 -9.40
C ARG A 39 -5.40 -16.56 -9.69
N LEU A 40 -5.90 -15.78 -8.74
CA LEU A 40 -6.03 -14.33 -8.86
C LEU A 40 -4.65 -13.66 -8.95
N SER A 41 -3.69 -14.06 -8.11
CA SER A 41 -2.31 -13.58 -8.16
C SER A 41 -1.69 -13.75 -9.56
N ARG A 42 -1.82 -14.92 -10.15
CA ARG A 42 -1.34 -15.17 -11.52
C ARG A 42 -2.07 -14.35 -12.59
N ASN A 43 -3.37 -14.15 -12.41
CA ASN A 43 -4.16 -13.33 -13.33
C ASN A 43 -3.74 -11.86 -13.25
N VAL A 44 -3.52 -11.34 -12.04
CA VAL A 44 -2.99 -9.98 -11.83
C VAL A 44 -1.61 -9.84 -12.46
N ARG A 45 -0.68 -10.79 -12.19
CA ARG A 45 0.65 -10.76 -12.80
C ARG A 45 0.58 -10.65 -14.33
N ASN A 46 -0.24 -11.49 -14.95
CA ASN A 46 -0.35 -11.53 -16.42
C ASN A 46 -1.02 -10.26 -16.97
N ALA A 47 -2.08 -9.76 -16.32
CA ALA A 47 -2.81 -8.57 -16.72
C ALA A 47 -1.95 -7.30 -16.57
N ALA A 48 -1.26 -7.17 -15.44
CA ALA A 48 -0.41 -6.03 -15.13
C ALA A 48 1.02 -6.15 -15.67
N GLN A 49 1.36 -7.28 -16.32
CA GLN A 49 2.71 -7.57 -16.86
C GLN A 49 3.82 -7.49 -15.80
N LEU A 50 3.52 -7.96 -14.59
CA LEU A 50 4.49 -7.96 -13.50
C LEU A 50 5.54 -9.06 -13.68
N SER A 51 6.77 -8.79 -13.23
CA SER A 51 7.88 -9.76 -13.25
C SER A 51 7.67 -10.92 -12.28
N TRP A 52 6.89 -10.70 -11.20
CA TRP A 52 6.64 -11.64 -10.10
C TRP A 52 5.14 -11.75 -9.81
N ASP A 53 4.75 -12.86 -9.20
CA ASP A 53 3.39 -13.02 -8.70
C ASP A 53 3.16 -12.05 -7.52
N PRO A 54 2.15 -11.15 -7.58
CA PRO A 54 1.83 -10.28 -6.45
C PRO A 54 1.23 -11.08 -5.30
N SER A 55 1.37 -10.58 -4.08
CA SER A 55 0.60 -11.09 -2.95
C SER A 55 -0.86 -10.71 -3.11
N VAL A 56 -1.75 -11.68 -2.99
CA VAL A 56 -3.19 -11.47 -3.04
C VAL A 56 -3.82 -12.13 -1.83
N ALA A 57 -4.72 -11.43 -1.17
CA ALA A 57 -5.53 -11.96 -0.09
C ALA A 57 -7.02 -11.67 -0.36
N ILE A 58 -7.85 -12.69 -0.22
CA ILE A 58 -9.32 -12.57 -0.27
C ILE A 58 -9.83 -12.68 1.16
N LEU A 59 -10.23 -11.57 1.74
CA LEU A 59 -10.61 -11.48 3.14
C LEU A 59 -12.11 -11.72 3.34
N GLY A 60 -12.43 -12.27 4.51
CA GLY A 60 -13.79 -12.60 4.90
C GLY A 60 -14.06 -14.11 4.87
N PHE A 61 -14.84 -14.54 5.85
CA PHE A 61 -15.21 -15.94 6.05
C PHE A 61 -16.76 -16.07 6.13
N PRO A 62 -17.37 -17.14 5.59
CA PRO A 62 -16.77 -18.19 4.75
C PRO A 62 -16.51 -17.75 3.30
N PHE A 63 -15.38 -18.19 2.72
CA PHE A 63 -15.03 -17.89 1.33
C PHE A 63 -16.04 -18.46 0.33
N ILE A 64 -16.45 -19.73 0.51
CA ILE A 64 -17.40 -20.42 -0.39
C ILE A 64 -18.71 -19.65 -0.49
N THR A 65 -19.17 -19.00 0.58
CA THR A 65 -20.38 -18.19 0.56
C THR A 65 -20.20 -16.95 -0.31
N GLN A 66 -19.05 -16.26 -0.19
CA GLN A 66 -18.70 -15.12 -1.03
C GLN A 66 -18.58 -15.52 -2.51
N ALA A 67 -17.90 -16.64 -2.80
CA ALA A 67 -17.75 -17.16 -4.15
C ALA A 67 -19.09 -17.53 -4.80
N ARG A 68 -20.02 -18.10 -4.04
CA ARG A 68 -21.37 -18.46 -4.54
C ARG A 68 -22.27 -17.25 -4.77
N SER A 69 -22.15 -16.23 -3.93
CA SER A 69 -22.91 -14.98 -4.10
C SER A 69 -22.28 -14.05 -5.13
N HIS A 70 -21.07 -14.35 -5.63
CA HIS A 70 -20.26 -13.48 -6.49
C HIS A 70 -19.99 -12.10 -5.86
N HIS A 71 -20.01 -12.04 -4.53
CA HIS A 71 -19.79 -10.85 -3.77
C HIS A 71 -18.67 -11.08 -2.75
N TYR A 72 -17.56 -10.33 -2.89
CA TYR A 72 -16.42 -10.42 -2.00
C TYR A 72 -16.34 -9.17 -1.13
N LYS A 73 -16.09 -9.37 0.17
CA LYS A 73 -16.00 -8.26 1.12
C LYS A 73 -14.78 -7.40 0.87
N GLU A 74 -13.64 -8.06 0.68
CA GLU A 74 -12.36 -7.36 0.54
C GLU A 74 -11.35 -8.22 -0.20
N ILE A 75 -10.60 -7.59 -1.10
CA ILE A 75 -9.48 -8.17 -1.82
C ILE A 75 -8.31 -7.22 -1.73
N GLU A 76 -7.19 -7.69 -1.19
CA GLU A 76 -5.93 -6.97 -1.18
C GLU A 76 -5.00 -7.50 -2.26
N ILE A 77 -4.33 -6.59 -2.98
CA ILE A 77 -3.32 -6.90 -3.99
C ILE A 77 -2.09 -6.08 -3.67
N ARG A 78 -0.92 -6.73 -3.51
CA ARG A 78 0.35 -6.06 -3.22
C ARG A 78 1.43 -6.58 -4.16
N ALA A 79 2.01 -5.70 -4.96
CA ALA A 79 3.11 -5.99 -5.87
C ALA A 79 4.34 -5.18 -5.48
N GLY A 80 5.35 -5.85 -4.93
CA GLY A 80 6.63 -5.22 -4.58
C GLY A 80 7.59 -5.17 -5.77
N ALA A 81 8.55 -4.26 -5.72
CA ALA A 81 9.65 -4.14 -6.68
C ALA A 81 9.19 -4.03 -8.15
N VAL A 82 8.07 -3.36 -8.39
CA VAL A 82 7.58 -3.04 -9.73
C VAL A 82 8.50 -2.00 -10.37
N ASP A 83 8.80 -2.18 -11.66
CA ASP A 83 9.66 -1.22 -12.38
C ASP A 83 8.98 0.14 -12.48
N HIS A 84 9.66 1.18 -12.02
CA HIS A 84 9.24 2.56 -12.10
C HIS A 84 10.22 3.35 -12.97
N ALA A 85 9.70 4.06 -13.97
CA ALA A 85 10.51 4.71 -15.01
C ALA A 85 11.56 5.70 -14.47
N VAL A 86 11.31 6.33 -13.32
CA VAL A 86 12.15 7.38 -12.74
C VAL A 86 12.98 6.90 -11.56
N VAL A 87 12.35 6.30 -10.55
CA VAL A 87 13.03 5.91 -9.30
C VAL A 87 13.56 4.47 -9.33
N GLY A 88 13.38 3.75 -10.44
CA GLY A 88 13.83 2.37 -10.62
C GLY A 88 12.84 1.34 -10.09
N LYS A 89 12.45 1.39 -8.83
CA LYS A 89 11.50 0.45 -8.23
C LYS A 89 10.51 1.17 -7.32
N ALA A 90 9.26 0.68 -7.33
CA ALA A 90 8.20 1.08 -6.41
C ALA A 90 7.36 -0.15 -6.02
N SER A 91 6.55 -0.03 -4.98
CA SER A 91 5.53 -1.01 -4.65
C SER A 91 4.15 -0.47 -4.98
N LEU A 92 3.30 -1.34 -5.52
CA LEU A 92 1.91 -1.03 -5.83
C LEU A 92 1.01 -1.80 -4.89
N GLU A 93 0.05 -1.12 -4.29
CA GLU A 93 -0.97 -1.76 -3.45
C GLU A 93 -2.36 -1.33 -3.91
N ALA A 94 -3.31 -2.25 -3.79
CA ALA A 94 -4.72 -1.93 -3.95
C ALA A 94 -5.55 -2.75 -2.97
N THR A 95 -6.51 -2.10 -2.32
CA THR A 95 -7.52 -2.73 -1.47
C THR A 95 -8.89 -2.42 -2.05
N LEU A 96 -9.59 -3.47 -2.43
CA LEU A 96 -10.92 -3.39 -3.01
C LEU A 96 -11.92 -3.85 -1.94
N HIS A 97 -12.95 -3.05 -1.69
CA HIS A 97 -14.02 -3.38 -0.74
C HIS A 97 -15.36 -3.50 -1.46
N ASP A 98 -16.20 -4.43 -1.00
CA ASP A 98 -17.53 -4.67 -1.54
C ASP A 98 -17.52 -4.91 -3.05
N ILE A 99 -16.85 -6.00 -3.46
CA ILE A 99 -16.64 -6.34 -4.87
C ILE A 99 -17.83 -7.20 -5.36
N ASP A 100 -18.51 -6.73 -6.40
CA ASP A 100 -19.62 -7.43 -7.05
C ASP A 100 -19.21 -7.93 -8.44
N LEU A 101 -19.32 -9.25 -8.61
CA LEU A 101 -19.03 -10.00 -9.84
C LEU A 101 -20.30 -10.64 -10.45
N THR A 102 -21.48 -10.06 -10.24
CA THR A 102 -22.78 -10.69 -10.53
C THR A 102 -22.92 -11.19 -11.99
N HIS A 103 -22.15 -10.65 -12.90
CA HIS A 103 -22.20 -11.02 -14.33
C HIS A 103 -20.97 -11.78 -14.81
N THR A 104 -20.08 -12.22 -13.90
CA THR A 104 -18.82 -12.89 -14.23
C THR A 104 -18.63 -14.17 -13.41
N SER A 105 -17.57 -14.91 -13.70
CA SER A 105 -17.20 -16.09 -12.91
C SER A 105 -16.74 -15.69 -11.51
N TRP A 106 -16.98 -16.54 -10.51
CA TRP A 106 -16.41 -16.40 -9.16
C TRP A 106 -14.86 -16.35 -9.15
N LEU A 107 -14.23 -16.93 -10.18
CA LEU A 107 -12.80 -16.76 -10.45
C LEU A 107 -12.61 -15.51 -11.31
N ILE A 108 -12.04 -14.49 -10.73
CA ILE A 108 -11.81 -13.18 -11.37
C ILE A 108 -10.84 -13.35 -12.55
N ARG A 109 -11.31 -13.06 -13.76
CA ARG A 109 -10.48 -13.06 -14.97
C ARG A 109 -9.88 -11.66 -15.21
N PRO A 110 -8.78 -11.58 -15.97
CA PRO A 110 -8.10 -10.30 -16.23
C PRO A 110 -9.00 -9.19 -16.79
N ASP A 111 -9.91 -9.55 -17.67
CA ASP A 111 -10.82 -8.67 -18.42
C ASP A 111 -12.21 -8.54 -17.78
N ALA A 112 -12.45 -9.21 -16.65
CA ALA A 112 -13.74 -9.20 -16.00
C ALA A 112 -14.01 -7.86 -15.31
N PRO A 113 -15.12 -7.16 -15.62
CA PRO A 113 -15.48 -5.95 -14.90
C PRO A 113 -15.91 -6.29 -13.47
N MET A 114 -15.31 -5.61 -12.52
CA MET A 114 -15.61 -5.69 -11.09
C MET A 114 -16.21 -4.37 -10.65
N ARG A 115 -17.40 -4.39 -10.07
CA ARG A 115 -17.95 -3.24 -9.35
C ARG A 115 -17.39 -3.23 -7.96
N VAL A 116 -16.80 -2.13 -7.55
CA VAL A 116 -16.12 -1.98 -6.26
C VAL A 116 -16.78 -0.84 -5.49
N GLY A 117 -17.23 -1.12 -4.27
CA GLY A 117 -17.85 -0.11 -3.41
C GLY A 117 -16.85 0.97 -2.98
N LYS A 118 -15.67 0.56 -2.50
CA LYS A 118 -14.54 1.46 -2.20
C LYS A 118 -13.24 0.83 -2.72
N LEU A 119 -12.45 1.59 -3.42
CA LEU A 119 -11.12 1.21 -3.90
C LEU A 119 -10.07 2.16 -3.34
N GLU A 120 -9.11 1.59 -2.63
CA GLU A 120 -7.90 2.28 -2.16
C GLU A 120 -6.73 1.81 -3.02
N SER A 121 -5.98 2.75 -3.57
CA SER A 121 -4.88 2.48 -4.47
C SER A 121 -3.65 3.26 -4.02
N ARG A 122 -2.47 2.62 -3.98
CA ARG A 122 -1.25 3.22 -3.44
C ARG A 122 -0.04 2.92 -4.31
N ILE A 123 0.85 3.91 -4.38
CA ILE A 123 2.25 3.74 -4.77
C ILE A 123 3.10 4.03 -3.54
N ILE A 124 4.05 3.16 -3.28
CA ILE A 124 5.00 3.26 -2.17
C ILE A 124 6.41 3.28 -2.76
N ILE A 125 7.17 4.32 -2.45
CA ILE A 125 8.54 4.51 -2.89
C ILE A 125 9.44 4.51 -1.66
N ASP A 126 10.29 3.49 -1.56
CA ASP A 126 11.30 3.37 -0.51
C ASP A 126 12.31 4.53 -0.55
N SER A 127 12.73 5.02 0.62
CA SER A 127 13.69 6.13 0.74
C SER A 127 15.01 5.86 0.04
N THR A 128 15.45 4.59 -0.03
CA THR A 128 16.67 4.19 -0.74
C THR A 128 16.58 4.47 -2.24
N HIS A 129 15.41 4.25 -2.84
CA HIS A 129 15.19 4.52 -4.26
C HIS A 129 15.10 6.02 -4.53
N VAL A 130 14.44 6.77 -3.65
CA VAL A 130 14.40 8.23 -3.71
C VAL A 130 15.79 8.81 -3.53
N GLY A 131 16.54 8.35 -2.52
CA GLY A 131 17.91 8.81 -2.24
C GLY A 131 18.86 8.56 -3.41
N ARG A 132 18.77 7.37 -4.02
CA ARG A 132 19.57 7.04 -5.20
C ARG A 132 19.24 7.94 -6.40
N PHE A 133 17.96 8.26 -6.60
CA PHE A 133 17.53 9.19 -7.63
C PHE A 133 18.01 10.63 -7.36
N MET A 134 18.03 11.06 -6.10
CA MET A 134 18.52 12.38 -5.67
C MET A 134 20.04 12.45 -5.50
N HIS A 135 20.76 11.33 -5.67
CA HIS A 135 22.21 11.19 -5.39
C HIS A 135 22.59 11.43 -3.93
N ILE A 136 21.66 11.13 -3.00
CA ILE A 136 21.85 11.13 -1.54
C ILE A 136 21.72 9.69 -1.04
N ASP A 137 22.83 8.93 -1.11
CA ASP A 137 22.81 7.47 -0.88
C ASP A 137 22.35 7.06 0.52
N ASP A 138 22.51 7.93 1.52
CA ASP A 138 22.15 7.71 2.92
C ASP A 138 20.86 8.44 3.32
N LEU A 139 19.96 8.67 2.36
CA LEU A 139 18.69 9.36 2.60
C LEU A 139 17.80 8.57 3.54
N LEU A 140 17.37 9.21 4.61
CA LEU A 140 16.26 8.78 5.46
C LEU A 140 15.09 9.74 5.27
N VAL A 141 13.91 9.17 5.22
CA VAL A 141 12.64 9.90 5.14
C VAL A 141 11.87 9.61 6.42
N GLU A 142 11.41 10.63 7.10
CA GLU A 142 10.64 10.49 8.33
C GLU A 142 9.46 11.45 8.31
N ALA A 143 8.36 11.02 8.93
CA ALA A 143 7.27 11.94 9.25
C ALA A 143 7.76 12.90 10.36
N PRO A 144 7.36 14.18 10.34
CA PRO A 144 7.75 15.11 11.38
C PRO A 144 7.31 14.59 12.76
N SER A 145 8.21 14.70 13.74
CA SER A 145 7.90 14.33 15.12
C SER A 145 6.74 15.21 15.60
N ARG A 146 5.61 14.62 15.95
CA ARG A 146 4.52 15.34 16.61
C ARG A 146 4.97 15.70 18.01
N GLU A 147 5.20 16.97 18.30
CA GLU A 147 4.99 17.44 19.64
C GLU A 147 3.49 17.29 19.94
N THR A 148 3.19 16.43 20.90
CA THR A 148 1.84 16.02 21.33
C THR A 148 1.09 17.18 21.97
N ASN A 149 0.62 18.16 21.20
CA ASN A 149 -0.27 19.19 21.74
C ASN A 149 -1.31 19.75 20.75
N ASP A 150 -1.72 19.01 19.72
CA ASP A 150 -2.96 19.38 19.03
C ASP A 150 -3.68 18.18 18.43
N SER A 151 -4.92 18.04 18.89
CA SER A 151 -5.89 16.98 18.58
C SER A 151 -6.53 17.10 17.18
N THR A 152 -5.89 17.79 16.24
CA THR A 152 -6.44 18.04 14.89
C THR A 152 -5.55 17.59 13.73
N GLY A 153 -4.42 16.95 14.00
CA GLY A 153 -3.60 16.34 12.96
C GLY A 153 -4.12 14.94 12.60
N GLY A 154 -5.15 14.84 11.76
CA GLY A 154 -5.68 13.57 11.30
C GLY A 154 -4.61 12.76 10.55
N THR A 155 -4.27 11.58 11.06
CA THR A 155 -3.80 10.50 10.19
C THR A 155 -5.00 10.12 9.32
N THR A 156 -4.80 9.95 8.02
CA THR A 156 -5.79 9.27 7.18
C THR A 156 -6.03 7.87 7.75
N GLU A 157 -7.15 7.24 7.45
CA GLU A 157 -7.45 5.84 7.83
C GLU A 157 -6.28 4.90 7.51
N SER A 158 -5.45 5.25 6.55
CA SER A 158 -4.25 4.53 6.09
C SER A 158 -2.99 4.78 6.92
N GLY A 159 -3.01 5.64 7.95
CA GLY A 159 -1.83 5.97 8.76
C GLY A 159 -0.79 6.85 8.06
N ILE A 160 -1.16 7.53 6.97
CA ILE A 160 -0.31 8.48 6.26
C ILE A 160 -0.31 9.80 7.03
N SER A 161 0.87 10.32 7.38
CA SER A 161 1.01 11.66 7.97
C SER A 161 0.72 12.70 6.90
N GLY A 162 -0.48 13.29 6.95
CA GLY A 162 -0.89 14.32 6.01
C GLY A 162 -0.42 15.72 6.43
N SER A 163 -0.21 16.59 5.48
CA SER A 163 -0.17 18.05 5.53
C SER A 163 0.98 18.80 6.22
N GLN A 164 1.84 18.18 6.98
CA GLN A 164 3.06 18.84 7.46
C GLN A 164 4.26 18.13 6.83
N GLY A 165 5.16 18.89 6.20
CA GLY A 165 6.30 18.40 5.44
C GLY A 165 7.01 17.19 6.06
N LEU A 166 7.76 16.46 5.26
CA LEU A 166 8.59 15.36 5.72
C LEU A 166 9.94 15.85 6.22
N VAL A 167 10.60 15.06 7.04
CA VAL A 167 12.00 15.27 7.40
C VAL A 167 12.87 14.38 6.53
N PHE A 168 13.71 14.98 5.70
CA PHE A 168 14.73 14.27 4.95
C PHE A 168 16.08 14.45 5.65
N THR A 169 16.74 13.34 5.96
CA THR A 169 18.07 13.37 6.57
C THR A 169 19.05 12.60 5.69
N GLY A 170 20.14 13.25 5.28
CA GLY A 170 21.14 12.64 4.42
C GLY A 170 22.35 13.53 4.23
N THR A 171 23.37 13.05 3.49
CA THR A 171 24.62 13.77 3.23
C THR A 171 24.61 14.42 1.85
N PRO A 172 24.45 15.76 1.75
CA PRO A 172 24.37 16.46 0.46
C PRO A 172 25.80 16.73 -0.08
N LYS A 173 26.40 15.71 -0.64
CA LYS A 173 27.80 15.72 -1.13
C LYS A 173 28.02 16.72 -2.27
N ALA A 174 27.03 16.91 -3.15
CA ALA A 174 27.15 17.84 -4.26
C ALA A 174 27.23 19.32 -3.80
N SER A 175 26.64 19.62 -2.62
CA SER A 175 26.76 20.94 -1.96
C SER A 175 28.09 21.12 -1.20
N GLY A 176 28.98 20.13 -1.25
CA GLY A 176 30.30 20.15 -0.58
C GLY A 176 30.19 19.99 0.93
N LEU A 177 29.17 19.30 1.42
CA LEU A 177 29.05 18.86 2.82
C LEU A 177 29.33 17.36 2.90
N ASP A 178 30.09 16.98 3.92
CA ASP A 178 30.50 15.59 4.21
C ASP A 178 29.75 15.00 5.44
N LYS A 179 28.84 15.77 6.01
CA LYS A 179 28.02 15.39 7.16
C LYS A 179 26.54 15.40 6.79
N ARG A 180 25.80 14.56 7.49
CA ARG A 180 24.34 14.52 7.35
C ARG A 180 23.70 15.81 7.82
N VAL A 181 22.68 16.23 7.11
CA VAL A 181 21.81 17.36 7.50
C VAL A 181 20.36 16.90 7.46
N SER A 182 19.52 17.48 8.29
CA SER A 182 18.07 17.27 8.28
C SER A 182 17.39 18.47 7.66
N VAL A 183 16.46 18.21 6.75
CA VAL A 183 15.77 19.23 5.95
C VAL A 183 14.27 18.98 6.02
N SER A 184 13.49 20.04 6.20
CA SER A 184 12.04 19.99 6.00
C SER A 184 11.72 19.96 4.51
N VAL A 185 10.89 19.01 4.06
CA VAL A 185 10.52 18.84 2.66
C VAL A 185 9.00 18.77 2.52
N ASP A 186 8.45 19.67 1.75
CA ASP A 186 7.03 19.66 1.40
C ASP A 186 6.80 18.77 0.18
N LEU A 187 5.70 18.01 0.21
CA LEU A 187 5.23 17.18 -0.88
C LEU A 187 4.02 17.81 -1.54
N SER A 188 4.03 17.87 -2.86
CA SER A 188 2.87 18.25 -3.64
C SER A 188 2.73 17.41 -4.90
N LEU A 189 1.49 17.16 -5.31
CA LEU A 189 1.18 16.52 -6.57
C LEU A 189 0.76 17.58 -7.59
N THR A 190 1.31 17.49 -8.80
CA THR A 190 1.10 18.47 -9.87
C THR A 190 0.85 17.77 -11.20
N GLY A 191 0.54 18.57 -12.23
CA GLY A 191 0.20 18.07 -13.55
C GLY A 191 -1.30 17.82 -13.73
N PRO A 192 -1.77 17.59 -14.97
CA PRO A 192 -3.19 17.47 -15.29
C PRO A 192 -3.88 16.30 -14.56
N ASP A 193 -3.15 15.21 -14.29
CA ASP A 193 -3.67 14.00 -13.61
C ASP A 193 -3.06 13.82 -12.23
N GLN A 194 -2.42 14.85 -11.66
CA GLN A 194 -1.71 14.80 -10.37
C GLN A 194 -0.69 13.65 -10.29
N THR A 195 -0.05 13.34 -11.41
CA THR A 195 0.89 12.21 -11.53
C THR A 195 2.36 12.61 -11.34
N THR A 196 2.61 13.86 -11.01
CA THR A 196 3.96 14.40 -10.78
C THR A 196 4.11 14.77 -9.32
N LEU A 197 4.95 14.03 -8.60
CA LEU A 197 5.30 14.31 -7.22
C LEU A 197 6.44 15.35 -7.20
N VAL A 198 6.21 16.48 -6.56
CA VAL A 198 7.21 17.53 -6.33
C VAL A 198 7.61 17.49 -4.86
N LEU A 199 8.90 17.35 -4.62
CA LEU A 199 9.54 17.42 -3.32
C LEU A 199 10.27 18.76 -3.25
N THR A 200 9.88 19.63 -2.31
CA THR A 200 10.46 20.97 -2.15
C THR A 200 11.04 21.10 -0.75
N ALA A 201 12.35 21.22 -0.67
CA ALA A 201 13.03 21.49 0.60
C ALA A 201 12.79 22.95 1.02
N THR A 202 12.31 23.14 2.24
CA THR A 202 11.85 24.44 2.75
C THR A 202 12.76 25.04 3.82
N GLY A 203 13.56 24.22 4.51
CA GLY A 203 14.47 24.71 5.54
C GLY A 203 15.32 23.62 6.18
N ILE A 204 16.41 24.03 6.81
CA ILE A 204 17.26 23.14 7.61
C ILE A 204 16.63 22.95 8.98
N LEU A 205 16.67 21.73 9.46
CA LEU A 205 16.20 21.37 10.79
C LEU A 205 17.39 21.05 11.70
N THR A 206 17.41 21.65 12.89
CA THR A 206 18.40 21.40 13.93
C THR A 206 17.71 21.12 15.25
N GLY A 207 18.40 20.44 16.18
CA GLY A 207 17.86 20.08 17.48
C GLY A 207 17.52 18.61 17.63
N PRO A 208 16.74 18.22 18.65
CA PRO A 208 16.41 16.83 18.95
C PRO A 208 15.76 16.10 17.78
N ASN A 209 16.12 14.84 17.58
CA ASN A 209 15.64 13.98 16.49
C ASN A 209 15.99 14.46 15.07
N THR A 210 17.04 15.29 14.93
CA THR A 210 17.61 15.69 13.65
C THR A 210 19.10 15.36 13.60
N ALA A 211 19.74 15.58 12.46
CA ALA A 211 21.20 15.47 12.35
C ALA A 211 21.96 16.54 13.15
N ASP A 212 21.23 17.56 13.63
CA ASP A 212 21.74 18.71 14.43
C ASP A 212 23.00 19.36 13.83
N GLN A 213 23.08 19.40 12.50
CA GLN A 213 24.21 19.93 11.75
C GLN A 213 23.83 21.28 11.16
N PRO A 214 24.45 22.39 11.60
CA PRO A 214 24.23 23.68 10.97
C PRO A 214 24.84 23.72 9.56
N VAL A 215 24.17 24.44 8.67
CA VAL A 215 24.61 24.64 7.28
C VAL A 215 25.06 26.09 7.15
N PRO A 216 26.27 26.35 6.59
CA PRO A 216 26.71 27.73 6.30
C PRO A 216 25.76 28.46 5.34
N ASP A 217 25.54 29.76 5.54
CA ASP A 217 24.57 30.54 4.76
C ASP A 217 24.87 30.51 3.25
N ASP A 218 26.14 30.53 2.89
CA ASP A 218 26.60 30.48 1.50
C ASP A 218 26.29 29.13 0.81
N LYS A 219 26.08 28.04 1.58
CA LYS A 219 25.72 26.70 1.08
C LYS A 219 24.24 26.40 1.18
N LEU A 220 23.47 27.17 1.91
CA LEU A 220 22.06 26.88 2.21
C LEU A 220 21.23 26.62 0.95
N ALA A 221 21.31 27.52 -0.04
CA ALA A 221 20.57 27.40 -1.27
C ALA A 221 20.94 26.11 -2.08
N ALA A 222 22.22 25.76 -2.08
CA ALA A 222 22.71 24.54 -2.75
C ALA A 222 22.19 23.27 -2.06
N VAL A 223 22.22 23.23 -0.72
CA VAL A 223 21.70 22.11 0.06
C VAL A 223 20.19 21.94 -0.16
N LEU A 224 19.41 23.00 -0.04
CA LEU A 224 17.95 22.92 -0.27
C LEU A 224 17.62 22.46 -1.70
N LYS A 225 18.40 22.89 -2.69
CA LYS A 225 18.26 22.41 -4.07
C LYS A 225 18.54 20.92 -4.21
N GLU A 226 19.56 20.39 -3.53
CA GLU A 226 19.93 18.98 -3.56
C GLU A 226 18.86 18.09 -2.93
N PHE A 227 18.14 18.58 -1.89
CA PHE A 227 17.00 17.92 -1.28
C PHE A 227 15.64 18.18 -1.98
N SER A 228 15.65 18.90 -3.09
CA SER A 228 14.44 19.17 -3.88
C SER A 228 14.49 18.42 -5.20
N THR A 229 13.36 17.79 -5.58
CA THR A 229 13.30 17.07 -6.85
C THR A 229 11.86 16.91 -7.34
N THR A 230 11.73 16.44 -8.59
CA THR A 230 10.44 16.13 -9.20
C THR A 230 10.46 14.70 -9.74
N ILE A 231 9.49 13.90 -9.33
CA ILE A 231 9.34 12.50 -9.74
C ILE A 231 8.04 12.38 -10.54
N THR A 232 8.15 12.13 -11.84
CA THR A 232 7.00 11.97 -12.74
C THR A 232 6.52 10.52 -12.79
N GLY A 233 5.33 10.27 -13.34
CA GLY A 233 4.81 8.93 -13.58
C GLY A 233 4.15 8.28 -12.37
N GLN A 234 3.61 9.05 -11.43
CA GLN A 234 2.92 8.56 -10.23
C GLN A 234 1.48 8.15 -10.52
N LYS A 235 1.27 7.28 -11.52
CA LYS A 235 -0.06 6.74 -11.81
C LYS A 235 -0.38 5.63 -10.83
N LEU A 236 -1.47 5.81 -10.09
CA LEU A 236 -1.95 4.81 -9.15
C LEU A 236 -2.57 3.60 -9.88
N PRO A 237 -2.48 2.40 -9.31
CA PRO A 237 -3.21 1.24 -9.80
C PRO A 237 -4.68 1.57 -10.09
N PHE A 238 -5.23 0.94 -11.12
CA PHE A 238 -6.60 1.15 -11.62
C PHE A 238 -6.90 2.57 -12.11
N GLY A 239 -5.89 3.43 -12.29
CA GLY A 239 -6.07 4.80 -12.78
C GLY A 239 -6.81 5.71 -11.80
N ILE A 240 -6.77 5.41 -10.52
CA ILE A 240 -7.40 6.23 -9.48
C ILE A 240 -6.61 7.53 -9.30
N ALA A 241 -7.32 8.65 -9.22
CA ALA A 241 -6.69 9.93 -8.94
C ALA A 241 -6.15 9.96 -7.50
N PRO A 242 -4.93 10.49 -7.28
CA PRO A 242 -4.40 10.68 -5.93
C PRO A 242 -5.30 11.59 -5.09
N THR A 243 -5.47 11.23 -3.82
CA THR A 243 -6.22 12.02 -2.83
C THR A 243 -5.36 12.46 -1.66
N SER A 244 -4.24 11.78 -1.43
CA SER A 244 -3.28 12.11 -0.37
C SER A 244 -1.86 11.67 -0.73
N GLN A 245 -0.88 12.33 -0.14
CA GLN A 245 0.53 11.99 -0.19
C GLN A 245 1.17 12.22 1.18
N GLY A 246 2.25 11.50 1.46
CA GLY A 246 2.95 11.63 2.74
C GLY A 246 4.02 10.55 2.92
N ALA A 247 4.35 10.25 4.17
CA ALA A 247 5.22 9.13 4.51
C ALA A 247 4.56 8.19 5.53
N ARG A 248 4.97 6.92 5.45
CA ARG A 248 4.68 5.89 6.44
C ARG A 248 5.98 5.14 6.75
N GLY A 249 6.50 5.32 7.97
CA GLY A 249 7.87 4.89 8.26
C GLY A 249 8.87 5.68 7.44
N SER A 250 9.72 4.99 6.69
CA SER A 250 10.73 5.55 5.80
C SER A 250 10.30 5.66 4.33
N ASP A 251 9.06 5.31 4.01
CA ASP A 251 8.58 5.25 2.64
C ASP A 251 7.70 6.46 2.30
N ILE A 252 7.86 6.99 1.10
CA ILE A 252 6.94 7.98 0.53
C ILE A 252 5.74 7.24 -0.03
N ILE A 253 4.53 7.67 0.34
CA ILE A 253 3.27 7.07 -0.09
C ILE A 253 2.43 8.11 -0.82
N ILE A 254 1.88 7.68 -1.95
CA ILE A 254 0.82 8.39 -2.67
C ILE A 254 -0.39 7.48 -2.67
N GLU A 255 -1.51 7.96 -2.17
CA GLU A 255 -2.76 7.22 -2.07
C GLU A 255 -3.88 7.90 -2.84
N GLY A 256 -4.74 7.09 -3.45
CA GLY A 256 -6.01 7.51 -4.04
C GLY A 256 -7.15 6.64 -3.54
N ILE A 257 -8.27 7.26 -3.23
CA ILE A 257 -9.48 6.58 -2.79
C ILE A 257 -10.61 6.93 -3.75
N ALA A 258 -11.29 5.92 -4.28
CA ALA A 258 -12.46 6.07 -5.13
C ALA A 258 -13.63 5.22 -4.61
N GLN A 259 -14.85 5.69 -4.85
CA GLN A 259 -16.06 4.98 -4.45
C GLN A 259 -16.95 4.69 -5.66
N GLY A 260 -17.61 3.52 -5.64
CA GLY A 260 -18.58 3.13 -6.65
C GLY A 260 -17.98 3.00 -8.06
N VAL A 261 -16.75 2.49 -8.17
CA VAL A 261 -16.02 2.36 -9.43
C VAL A 261 -16.16 0.98 -10.05
N THR A 262 -16.01 0.90 -11.36
CA THR A 262 -15.89 -0.37 -12.08
C THR A 262 -14.49 -0.47 -12.65
N VAL A 263 -13.79 -1.54 -12.32
CA VAL A 263 -12.40 -1.78 -12.71
C VAL A 263 -12.21 -3.21 -13.23
N ASP A 264 -11.11 -3.48 -13.92
CA ASP A 264 -10.63 -4.81 -14.26
C ASP A 264 -9.15 -4.97 -13.85
N LEU A 265 -8.62 -6.20 -13.88
CA LEU A 265 -7.26 -6.46 -13.44
C LEU A 265 -6.18 -5.83 -14.35
N ASN A 266 -6.50 -5.50 -15.61
CA ASN A 266 -5.56 -4.81 -16.50
C ASN A 266 -5.24 -3.40 -15.99
N GLY A 267 -6.12 -2.80 -15.21
CA GLY A 267 -5.89 -1.51 -14.57
C GLY A 267 -4.85 -1.54 -13.43
N PHE A 268 -4.50 -2.73 -12.90
CA PHE A 268 -3.49 -2.86 -11.83
C PHE A 268 -2.07 -2.76 -12.40
N ARG A 269 -1.75 -1.70 -13.09
CA ARG A 269 -0.41 -1.48 -13.64
C ARG A 269 -0.01 -0.02 -13.50
N GLN A 270 1.28 0.21 -13.46
CA GLN A 270 1.86 1.52 -13.67
C GLN A 270 2.04 1.71 -15.17
N SER A 271 1.27 2.59 -15.77
CA SER A 271 1.31 2.86 -17.23
C SER A 271 1.95 4.21 -17.52
#